data_6913226d4aa63ff7eb44a65e698c1c59
#
_entry.id   6913226d4aa63ff7eb44a65e698c1c59
#
_cell.length_a   1.000
_cell.length_b   1.000
_cell.length_c   1.000
_cell.angle_alpha   90.00
_cell.angle_beta   90.00
_cell.angle_gamma   90.00
#
_symmetry.space_group_name_H-M   'P 1'
#
loop_
_entity.id
_entity.type
_entity.pdbx_description
1 polymer ?
#
loop_
_entity_poly.entity_id
_entity_poly.type
_entity_poly.pdbx_seq_one_letter_code
_entity_poly.pdbx_strand_id
1 'polypeptide(L)'
;MVTIVLVHGAFADGSSWNRVIELLLNKGYRVVAPSNPLRGVEHDSAYVTSVVEQIAGPVILVGHSYAGAVISNVAPKTRNVVGLVFVAAFATDEGERLGDVTGKSKDAILGPALLPRNYPNDNGETAVELVVDPARMHEVFAADLATDTAAVLAATQRPIAAAAFDEMSGPPSWRSVKSWAVVATADKAAGTDIVRQMAQRAGAKITEVDSSHVVMVSHPEVVTDVILDAARAGELAAATR
;
A
#
# COMPACT_ATOMS: atom_id res chain seq x y z
N MET A 1 -8.69 -19.20 11.24
CA MET A 1 -7.48 -18.32 11.19
C MET A 1 -7.48 -17.60 9.86
N VAL A 2 -7.34 -16.28 9.86
CA VAL A 2 -7.26 -15.46 8.64
C VAL A 2 -5.90 -15.62 7.96
N THR A 3 -5.86 -15.39 6.63
CA THR A 3 -4.60 -15.21 5.88
C THR A 3 -4.36 -13.71 5.70
N ILE A 4 -3.14 -13.25 5.88
CA ILE A 4 -2.73 -11.85 5.72
C ILE A 4 -2.03 -11.71 4.37
N VAL A 5 -2.54 -10.80 3.52
CA VAL A 5 -1.98 -10.50 2.19
C VAL A 5 -1.38 -9.09 2.24
N LEU A 6 -0.06 -8.99 2.06
CA LEU A 6 0.72 -7.76 2.15
C LEU A 6 1.08 -7.26 0.74
N VAL A 7 0.49 -6.15 0.32
CA VAL A 7 0.71 -5.58 -1.03
C VAL A 7 1.63 -4.36 -0.91
N HIS A 8 2.80 -4.43 -1.55
CA HIS A 8 3.76 -3.32 -1.55
C HIS A 8 3.32 -2.19 -2.48
N GLY A 9 3.77 -0.96 -2.17
CA GLY A 9 3.53 0.24 -2.96
C GLY A 9 4.47 0.40 -4.16
N ALA A 10 4.36 1.55 -4.82
CA ALA A 10 5.32 2.00 -5.83
C ALA A 10 6.72 2.18 -5.21
N PHE A 11 7.75 2.04 -6.01
CA PHE A 11 9.16 2.23 -5.62
C PHE A 11 9.64 1.27 -4.51
N ALA A 12 8.87 0.21 -4.25
CA ALA A 12 9.14 -0.84 -3.26
C ALA A 12 8.86 -2.21 -3.86
N ASP A 13 9.20 -3.25 -3.14
CA ASP A 13 8.86 -4.63 -3.43
C ASP A 13 8.45 -5.40 -2.17
N GLY A 14 8.24 -6.71 -2.29
CA GLY A 14 7.84 -7.54 -1.16
C GLY A 14 8.82 -7.54 0.01
N SER A 15 10.09 -7.23 -0.21
CA SER A 15 11.11 -7.20 0.85
C SER A 15 10.89 -6.07 1.87
N SER A 16 10.17 -5.02 1.49
CA SER A 16 9.77 -3.96 2.40
C SER A 16 8.92 -4.46 3.57
N TRP A 17 8.32 -5.64 3.44
CA TRP A 17 7.52 -6.31 4.46
C TRP A 17 8.29 -7.34 5.29
N ASN A 18 9.58 -7.61 5.02
CA ASN A 18 10.31 -8.74 5.60
C ASN A 18 10.14 -8.84 7.11
N ARG A 19 10.35 -7.73 7.84
CA ARG A 19 10.25 -7.76 9.30
C ARG A 19 8.81 -7.95 9.80
N VAL A 20 7.84 -7.37 9.11
CA VAL A 20 6.41 -7.57 9.41
C VAL A 20 6.03 -9.04 9.14
N ILE A 21 6.51 -9.64 8.04
CA ILE A 21 6.29 -11.05 7.71
C ILE A 21 6.84 -11.95 8.82
N GLU A 22 8.09 -11.73 9.26
CA GLU A 22 8.68 -12.50 10.36
C GLU A 22 7.84 -12.44 11.64
N LEU A 23 7.39 -11.24 12.01
CA LEU A 23 6.58 -11.04 13.22
C LEU A 23 5.23 -11.76 13.12
N LEU A 24 4.57 -11.70 11.97
CA LEU A 24 3.29 -12.36 11.72
C LEU A 24 3.43 -13.89 11.70
N LEU A 25 4.47 -14.42 11.03
CA LEU A 25 4.77 -15.86 11.00
C LEU A 25 5.06 -16.39 12.41
N ASN A 26 5.80 -15.65 13.24
CA ASN A 26 6.08 -16.00 14.63
C ASN A 26 4.81 -16.02 15.52
N LYS A 27 3.75 -15.31 15.11
CA LYS A 27 2.41 -15.36 15.72
C LYS A 27 1.52 -16.48 15.15
N GLY A 28 2.03 -17.26 14.20
CA GLY A 28 1.32 -18.40 13.60
C GLY A 28 0.38 -18.05 12.47
N TYR A 29 0.37 -16.81 11.97
CA TYR A 29 -0.48 -16.41 10.84
C TYR A 29 0.09 -16.89 9.51
N ARG A 30 -0.80 -17.18 8.55
CA ARG A 30 -0.43 -17.39 7.16
C ARG A 30 -0.26 -16.03 6.48
N VAL A 31 0.86 -15.85 5.79
CA VAL A 31 1.20 -14.58 5.12
C VAL A 31 1.49 -14.84 3.64
N VAL A 32 0.97 -13.97 2.78
CA VAL A 32 1.26 -13.93 1.34
C VAL A 32 1.66 -12.50 0.99
N ALA A 33 2.80 -12.32 0.34
CA ALA A 33 3.24 -11.01 -0.14
C ALA A 33 3.40 -11.08 -1.68
N PRO A 34 2.34 -10.84 -2.45
CA PRO A 34 2.39 -10.90 -3.90
C PRO A 34 3.24 -9.76 -4.47
N SER A 35 3.90 -10.02 -5.60
CA SER A 35 4.56 -8.96 -6.36
C SER A 35 3.51 -8.10 -7.05
N ASN A 36 3.27 -6.89 -6.53
CA ASN A 36 2.38 -5.92 -7.17
C ASN A 36 2.96 -5.53 -8.53
N PRO A 37 2.22 -5.65 -9.65
CA PRO A 37 2.75 -5.39 -10.99
C PRO A 37 3.15 -3.93 -11.25
N LEU A 38 2.51 -2.96 -10.60
CA LEU A 38 2.76 -1.52 -10.73
C LEU A 38 2.51 -1.00 -12.16
N ARG A 39 1.44 -1.48 -12.80
CA ARG A 39 1.07 -1.13 -14.19
C ARG A 39 -0.22 -0.33 -14.31
N GLY A 40 -1.04 -0.26 -13.27
CA GLY A 40 -2.29 0.50 -13.21
C GLY A 40 -3.20 -0.04 -12.12
N VAL A 41 -4.08 0.79 -11.59
CA VAL A 41 -4.96 0.42 -10.47
C VAL A 41 -5.88 -0.74 -10.85
N GLU A 42 -6.46 -0.73 -12.04
CA GLU A 42 -7.34 -1.80 -12.53
C GLU A 42 -6.57 -3.12 -12.72
N HIS A 43 -5.44 -3.07 -13.45
CA HIS A 43 -4.59 -4.22 -13.70
C HIS A 43 -4.08 -4.83 -12.39
N ASP A 44 -3.53 -4.03 -11.51
CA ASP A 44 -2.92 -4.49 -10.26
C ASP A 44 -3.98 -5.01 -9.28
N SER A 45 -5.17 -4.38 -9.25
CA SER A 45 -6.30 -4.88 -8.47
C SER A 45 -6.83 -6.21 -8.99
N ALA A 46 -6.89 -6.40 -10.30
CA ALA A 46 -7.27 -7.68 -10.89
C ALA A 46 -6.26 -8.79 -10.53
N TYR A 47 -4.95 -8.48 -10.57
CA TYR A 47 -3.92 -9.42 -10.15
C TYR A 47 -4.04 -9.79 -8.66
N VAL A 48 -4.17 -8.79 -7.77
CA VAL A 48 -4.34 -9.06 -6.33
C VAL A 48 -5.64 -9.82 -6.06
N THR A 49 -6.73 -9.51 -6.77
CA THR A 49 -8.00 -10.26 -6.71
C THR A 49 -7.77 -11.74 -7.01
N SER A 50 -7.04 -12.05 -8.09
CA SER A 50 -6.76 -13.45 -8.47
C SER A 50 -5.96 -14.20 -7.40
N VAL A 51 -5.05 -13.52 -6.70
CA VAL A 51 -4.32 -14.11 -5.56
C VAL A 51 -5.26 -14.40 -4.39
N VAL A 52 -6.14 -13.45 -4.06
CA VAL A 52 -7.09 -13.56 -2.95
C VAL A 52 -8.10 -14.67 -3.17
N GLU A 53 -8.61 -14.82 -4.40
CA GLU A 53 -9.58 -15.87 -4.76
C GLU A 53 -9.04 -17.29 -4.61
N GLN A 54 -7.72 -17.47 -4.68
CA GLN A 54 -7.06 -18.76 -4.49
C GLN A 54 -6.81 -19.07 -3.00
N ILE A 55 -7.10 -18.15 -2.09
CA ILE A 55 -6.93 -18.36 -0.65
C ILE A 55 -8.23 -18.87 -0.03
N ALA A 56 -8.16 -20.08 0.54
CA ALA A 56 -9.28 -20.61 1.30
C ALA A 56 -9.42 -19.89 2.65
N GLY A 57 -10.64 -19.45 2.97
CA GLY A 57 -10.97 -18.78 4.25
C GLY A 57 -10.78 -17.26 4.20
N PRO A 58 -10.96 -16.59 5.37
CA PRO A 58 -10.97 -15.14 5.44
C PRO A 58 -9.59 -14.52 5.21
N VAL A 59 -9.56 -13.33 4.61
CA VAL A 59 -8.36 -12.59 4.23
C VAL A 59 -8.39 -11.18 4.83
N ILE A 60 -7.26 -10.76 5.40
CA ILE A 60 -6.95 -9.35 5.67
C ILE A 60 -6.04 -8.84 4.55
N LEU A 61 -6.48 -7.81 3.84
CA LEU A 61 -5.66 -7.11 2.85
C LEU A 61 -4.93 -5.94 3.50
N VAL A 62 -3.62 -5.88 3.30
CA VAL A 62 -2.76 -4.81 3.79
C VAL A 62 -2.10 -4.15 2.59
N GLY A 63 -2.26 -2.85 2.42
CA GLY A 63 -1.67 -2.09 1.32
C GLY A 63 -0.79 -0.96 1.83
N HIS A 64 0.43 -0.86 1.30
CA HIS A 64 1.32 0.28 1.51
C HIS A 64 1.20 1.28 0.37
N SER A 65 1.11 2.57 0.68
CA SER A 65 1.21 3.66 -0.30
C SER A 65 0.21 3.49 -1.48
N TYR A 66 0.70 3.45 -2.72
CA TYR A 66 -0.05 3.14 -3.94
C TYR A 66 -0.96 1.91 -3.78
N ALA A 67 -0.46 0.87 -3.11
CA ALA A 67 -1.26 -0.35 -2.92
C ALA A 67 -2.53 -0.13 -2.08
N GLY A 68 -2.67 0.99 -1.39
CA GLY A 68 -3.95 1.39 -0.78
C GLY A 68 -5.05 1.59 -1.83
N ALA A 69 -4.75 2.23 -2.95
CA ALA A 69 -5.67 2.33 -4.09
C ALA A 69 -5.95 0.94 -4.68
N VAL A 70 -4.93 0.09 -4.82
CA VAL A 70 -5.10 -1.28 -5.30
C VAL A 70 -6.06 -2.05 -4.41
N ILE A 71 -5.82 -2.15 -3.08
CA ILE A 71 -6.69 -2.91 -2.17
C ILE A 71 -8.09 -2.30 -2.03
N SER A 72 -8.24 -1.00 -2.22
CA SER A 72 -9.54 -0.34 -2.28
C SER A 72 -10.38 -0.84 -3.45
N ASN A 73 -9.75 -1.25 -4.55
CA ASN A 73 -10.38 -1.74 -5.77
C ASN A 73 -10.40 -3.29 -5.89
N VAL A 74 -9.81 -4.00 -4.92
CA VAL A 74 -9.83 -5.46 -4.84
C VAL A 74 -11.18 -5.92 -4.45
N ALA A 75 -12.18 -5.60 -4.90
CA ALA A 75 -13.21 -6.47 -4.50
C ALA A 75 -14.54 -6.18 -3.92
N PRO A 76 -15.46 -5.67 -4.54
CA PRO A 76 -16.81 -6.19 -4.35
C PRO A 76 -16.95 -7.66 -4.82
N LYS A 77 -15.92 -8.20 -5.46
CA LYS A 77 -15.90 -9.54 -6.09
C LYS A 77 -15.37 -10.66 -5.19
N THR A 78 -14.55 -10.36 -4.18
CA THR A 78 -13.98 -11.37 -3.28
C THR A 78 -14.78 -11.42 -1.97
N ARG A 79 -15.52 -12.49 -1.76
CA ARG A 79 -16.36 -12.68 -0.55
C ARG A 79 -15.56 -12.99 0.72
N ASN A 80 -14.26 -13.26 0.60
CA ASN A 80 -13.39 -13.68 1.69
C ASN A 80 -12.56 -12.55 2.31
N VAL A 81 -12.55 -11.33 1.76
CA VAL A 81 -11.90 -10.17 2.39
C VAL A 81 -12.76 -9.68 3.56
N VAL A 82 -12.19 -9.73 4.77
CA VAL A 82 -12.87 -9.38 6.02
C VAL A 82 -12.30 -8.14 6.72
N GLY A 83 -11.21 -7.57 6.21
CA GLY A 83 -10.60 -6.34 6.73
C GLY A 83 -9.57 -5.76 5.78
N LEU A 84 -9.42 -4.43 5.84
CA LEU A 84 -8.43 -3.66 5.08
C LEU A 84 -7.52 -2.91 6.04
N VAL A 85 -6.20 -2.92 5.76
CA VAL A 85 -5.21 -2.15 6.52
C VAL A 85 -4.43 -1.26 5.57
N PHE A 86 -4.53 0.04 5.77
CA PHE A 86 -3.84 1.07 4.99
C PHE A 86 -2.57 1.49 5.74
N VAL A 87 -1.39 1.23 5.18
CA VAL A 87 -0.10 1.57 5.79
C VAL A 87 0.54 2.70 5.00
N ALA A 88 0.53 3.93 5.54
CA ALA A 88 0.94 5.16 4.82
C ALA A 88 0.34 5.21 3.41
N ALA A 89 -0.97 4.93 3.25
CA ALA A 89 -1.55 4.49 1.99
C ALA A 89 -2.79 5.29 1.56
N PHE A 90 -3.04 5.30 0.26
CA PHE A 90 -4.15 6.01 -0.37
C PHE A 90 -5.44 5.21 -0.32
N ALA A 91 -6.39 5.58 0.52
CA ALA A 91 -7.75 5.06 0.50
C ALA A 91 -8.62 5.85 -0.50
N THR A 92 -8.36 5.64 -1.80
CA THR A 92 -9.06 6.33 -2.89
C THR A 92 -10.56 6.05 -2.91
N ASP A 93 -11.35 7.04 -3.29
CA ASP A 93 -12.76 6.91 -3.59
C ASP A 93 -13.01 6.73 -5.09
N GLU A 94 -14.22 6.36 -5.45
CA GLU A 94 -14.66 6.19 -6.85
C GLU A 94 -14.45 7.47 -7.65
N GLY A 95 -13.81 7.35 -8.81
CA GLY A 95 -13.51 8.46 -9.71
C GLY A 95 -12.28 9.27 -9.33
N GLU A 96 -11.64 9.04 -8.17
CA GLU A 96 -10.39 9.71 -7.80
C GLU A 96 -9.21 9.16 -8.59
N ARG A 97 -8.28 10.06 -8.95
CA ARG A 97 -6.98 9.74 -9.53
C ARG A 97 -5.88 10.06 -8.54
N LEU A 98 -4.88 9.20 -8.45
CA LEU A 98 -3.76 9.41 -7.52
C LEU A 98 -3.00 10.71 -7.81
N GLY A 99 -2.81 11.07 -9.07
CA GLY A 99 -2.18 12.33 -9.47
C GLY A 99 -2.91 13.55 -8.93
N ASP A 100 -4.25 13.56 -9.04
CA ASP A 100 -5.07 14.66 -8.52
C ASP A 100 -5.06 14.73 -6.99
N VAL A 101 -5.01 13.59 -6.34
CA VAL A 101 -5.02 13.48 -4.87
C VAL A 101 -3.68 13.94 -4.30
N THR A 102 -2.58 13.42 -4.81
CA THR A 102 -1.23 13.79 -4.36
C THR A 102 -0.91 15.25 -4.64
N GLY A 103 -1.42 15.79 -5.76
CA GLY A 103 -1.27 17.21 -6.11
C GLY A 103 -1.94 18.19 -5.14
N LYS A 104 -2.83 17.72 -4.26
CA LYS A 104 -3.49 18.54 -3.22
C LYS A 104 -2.74 18.52 -1.89
N SER A 105 -1.78 17.62 -1.70
CA SER A 105 -1.02 17.55 -0.45
C SER A 105 -0.11 18.77 -0.28
N LYS A 106 -0.02 19.24 0.95
CA LYS A 106 0.94 20.26 1.37
C LYS A 106 2.24 19.68 1.92
N ASP A 107 2.21 18.39 2.28
CA ASP A 107 3.31 17.68 2.93
C ASP A 107 4.14 16.90 1.91
N ALA A 108 3.53 16.47 0.79
CA ALA A 108 4.20 15.65 -0.21
C ALA A 108 5.19 16.44 -1.07
N ILE A 109 6.43 15.91 -1.17
CA ILE A 109 7.50 16.45 -2.03
C ILE A 109 8.04 15.40 -3.01
N LEU A 110 7.35 14.27 -3.17
CA LEU A 110 7.78 13.17 -4.04
C LEU A 110 7.75 13.56 -5.52
N GLY A 111 6.73 14.29 -5.98
CA GLY A 111 6.55 14.61 -7.38
C GLY A 111 7.81 15.15 -8.07
N PRO A 112 8.45 16.22 -7.55
CA PRO A 112 9.69 16.77 -8.11
C PRO A 112 10.92 15.86 -8.00
N ALA A 113 10.82 14.74 -7.31
CA ALA A 113 11.88 13.73 -7.18
C ALA A 113 11.68 12.53 -8.12
N LEU A 114 10.61 12.51 -8.91
CA LEU A 114 10.34 11.42 -9.85
C LEU A 114 11.11 11.63 -11.16
N LEU A 115 11.76 10.57 -11.62
CA LEU A 115 12.46 10.52 -12.90
C LEU A 115 11.71 9.59 -13.86
N PRO A 116 11.34 10.06 -15.06
CA PRO A 116 10.72 9.22 -16.07
C PRO A 116 11.75 8.30 -16.74
N ARG A 117 11.31 7.06 -17.05
CA ARG A 117 12.05 6.09 -17.84
C ARG A 117 11.15 5.46 -18.88
N ASN A 118 11.70 5.10 -20.01
CA ASN A 118 10.97 4.39 -21.05
C ASN A 118 11.04 2.88 -20.82
N TYR A 119 9.91 2.19 -21.05
CA TYR A 119 9.85 0.74 -21.06
C TYR A 119 8.92 0.24 -22.18
N PRO A 120 9.10 -0.98 -22.72
CA PRO A 120 8.16 -1.57 -23.66
C PRO A 120 6.92 -2.04 -22.90
N ASN A 121 5.71 -1.64 -23.35
CA ASN A 121 4.45 -2.19 -22.85
C ASN A 121 4.16 -3.55 -23.49
N ASP A 122 3.07 -4.21 -23.10
CA ASP A 122 2.67 -5.53 -23.59
C ASP A 122 2.39 -5.57 -25.10
N ASN A 123 2.10 -4.41 -25.71
CA ASN A 123 1.91 -4.26 -27.16
C ASN A 123 3.21 -3.98 -27.91
N GLY A 124 4.34 -3.88 -27.21
CA GLY A 124 5.64 -3.52 -27.79
C GLY A 124 5.82 -2.03 -28.07
N GLU A 125 4.88 -1.18 -27.65
CA GLU A 125 5.00 0.28 -27.74
C GLU A 125 5.82 0.84 -26.58
N THR A 126 6.43 2.00 -26.79
CA THR A 126 7.15 2.70 -25.73
C THR A 126 6.16 3.38 -24.77
N ALA A 127 6.21 3.01 -23.51
CA ALA A 127 5.48 3.62 -22.40
C ALA A 127 6.45 4.25 -21.38
N VAL A 128 5.92 5.05 -20.47
CA VAL A 128 6.71 5.74 -19.43
C VAL A 128 6.42 5.13 -18.07
N GLU A 129 7.48 4.85 -17.34
CA GLU A 129 7.43 4.50 -15.92
C GLU A 129 8.24 5.51 -15.09
N LEU A 130 7.96 5.58 -13.81
CA LEU A 130 8.56 6.52 -12.89
C LEU A 130 9.39 5.78 -11.85
N VAL A 131 10.53 6.36 -11.48
CA VAL A 131 11.36 5.98 -10.35
C VAL A 131 11.64 7.21 -9.49
N VAL A 132 11.93 7.00 -8.21
CA VAL A 132 12.46 8.07 -7.35
C VAL A 132 13.93 8.30 -7.69
N ASP A 133 14.35 9.56 -7.82
CA ASP A 133 15.76 9.91 -7.93
C ASP A 133 16.54 9.29 -6.75
N PRO A 134 17.53 8.41 -7.01
CA PRO A 134 18.30 7.76 -5.96
C PRO A 134 18.95 8.75 -4.97
N ALA A 135 19.35 9.95 -5.45
CA ALA A 135 19.94 10.98 -4.61
C ALA A 135 18.94 11.61 -3.63
N ARG A 136 17.63 11.48 -3.90
CA ARG A 136 16.56 12.04 -3.10
C ARG A 136 15.76 10.99 -2.32
N MET A 137 16.01 9.70 -2.53
CA MET A 137 15.26 8.60 -1.90
C MET A 137 15.21 8.75 -0.37
N HIS A 138 16.33 9.03 0.28
CA HIS A 138 16.39 9.23 1.73
C HIS A 138 15.48 10.40 2.17
N GLU A 139 15.59 11.56 1.52
CA GLU A 139 14.84 12.76 1.88
C GLU A 139 13.33 12.58 1.75
N VAL A 140 12.88 12.02 0.61
CA VAL A 140 11.46 12.03 0.23
C VAL A 140 10.70 10.78 0.65
N PHE A 141 11.41 9.65 0.88
CA PHE A 141 10.77 8.35 1.04
C PHE A 141 11.12 7.65 2.35
N ALA A 142 12.37 7.80 2.83
CA ALA A 142 12.93 6.99 3.92
C ALA A 142 13.75 7.83 4.90
N ALA A 143 13.25 9.02 5.29
CA ALA A 143 14.00 10.01 6.04
C ALA A 143 14.35 9.60 7.48
N ASP A 144 13.63 8.65 8.06
CA ASP A 144 13.88 8.10 9.39
C ASP A 144 14.74 6.83 9.40
N LEU A 145 15.18 6.37 8.22
CA LEU A 145 16.11 5.24 8.10
C LEU A 145 17.57 5.71 7.98
N ALA A 146 18.50 4.80 8.22
CA ALA A 146 19.91 5.06 7.90
C ALA A 146 20.10 5.29 6.39
N THR A 147 21.02 6.17 6.01
CA THR A 147 21.31 6.51 4.61
C THR A 147 21.69 5.29 3.76
N ASP A 148 22.42 4.33 4.33
CA ASP A 148 22.79 3.09 3.64
C ASP A 148 21.55 2.22 3.35
N THR A 149 20.58 2.17 4.28
CA THR A 149 19.32 1.48 4.05
C THR A 149 18.51 2.16 2.95
N ALA A 150 18.44 3.49 2.95
CA ALA A 150 17.77 4.24 1.90
C ALA A 150 18.46 4.06 0.53
N ALA A 151 19.78 3.93 0.50
CA ALA A 151 20.53 3.62 -0.73
C ALA A 151 20.17 2.23 -1.29
N VAL A 152 19.99 1.23 -0.41
CA VAL A 152 19.51 -0.10 -0.84
C VAL A 152 18.10 0.00 -1.40
N LEU A 153 17.17 0.70 -0.73
CA LEU A 153 15.81 0.93 -1.24
C LEU A 153 15.82 1.62 -2.61
N ALA A 154 16.70 2.61 -2.80
CA ALA A 154 16.87 3.29 -4.09
C ALA A 154 17.36 2.34 -5.20
N ALA A 155 18.27 1.42 -4.88
CA ALA A 155 18.82 0.47 -5.83
C ALA A 155 17.84 -0.65 -6.22
N THR A 156 16.95 -1.04 -5.29
CA THR A 156 16.00 -2.15 -5.46
C THR A 156 14.58 -1.67 -5.81
N GLN A 157 14.35 -0.36 -5.88
CA GLN A 157 13.03 0.19 -6.17
C GLN A 157 12.46 -0.36 -7.48
N ARG A 158 11.17 -0.69 -7.46
CA ARG A 158 10.43 -1.09 -8.66
C ARG A 158 9.72 0.12 -9.26
N PRO A 159 9.92 0.37 -10.56
CA PRO A 159 9.22 1.47 -11.23
C PRO A 159 7.71 1.23 -11.29
N ILE A 160 6.94 2.32 -11.29
CA ILE A 160 5.49 2.30 -11.53
C ILE A 160 5.19 2.94 -12.89
N ALA A 161 4.26 2.38 -13.65
CA ALA A 161 3.78 3.01 -14.88
C ALA A 161 3.20 4.40 -14.58
N ALA A 162 3.63 5.42 -15.31
CA ALA A 162 3.14 6.78 -15.11
C ALA A 162 1.61 6.88 -15.26
N ALA A 163 1.02 6.09 -16.16
CA ALA A 163 -0.42 6.01 -16.37
C ALA A 163 -1.22 5.61 -15.09
N ALA A 164 -0.60 4.90 -14.14
CA ALA A 164 -1.26 4.51 -12.89
C ALA A 164 -1.69 5.71 -12.03
N PHE A 165 -1.05 6.87 -12.18
CA PHE A 165 -1.42 8.10 -11.47
C PHE A 165 -2.63 8.81 -12.09
N ASP A 166 -2.91 8.56 -13.38
CA ASP A 166 -4.00 9.18 -14.14
C ASP A 166 -5.25 8.28 -14.20
N GLU A 167 -5.14 7.04 -13.75
CA GLU A 167 -6.23 6.09 -13.78
C GLU A 167 -7.25 6.36 -12.66
N MET A 168 -8.53 6.31 -13.00
CA MET A 168 -9.62 6.51 -12.05
C MET A 168 -9.83 5.25 -11.19
N SER A 169 -9.93 5.44 -9.88
CA SER A 169 -10.35 4.39 -8.96
C SER A 169 -11.82 4.02 -9.15
N GLY A 170 -12.12 2.73 -9.07
CA GLY A 170 -13.50 2.22 -9.03
C GLY A 170 -14.13 2.35 -7.64
N PRO A 171 -15.34 1.79 -7.45
CA PRO A 171 -16.03 1.76 -6.16
C PRO A 171 -15.18 1.10 -5.08
N PRO A 172 -14.87 1.79 -3.96
CA PRO A 172 -13.90 1.29 -3.01
C PRO A 172 -14.48 0.26 -2.03
N SER A 173 -13.71 -0.78 -1.75
CA SER A 173 -14.04 -1.84 -0.80
C SER A 173 -14.25 -1.34 0.63
N TRP A 174 -13.59 -0.26 1.05
CA TRP A 174 -13.70 0.30 2.40
C TRP A 174 -15.09 0.85 2.74
N ARG A 175 -15.97 1.07 1.75
CA ARG A 175 -17.37 1.42 2.02
C ARG A 175 -18.15 0.28 2.70
N SER A 176 -17.71 -0.96 2.55
CA SER A 176 -18.39 -2.15 3.08
C SER A 176 -17.50 -3.05 3.96
N VAL A 177 -16.19 -2.88 3.89
CA VAL A 177 -15.22 -3.67 4.65
C VAL A 177 -14.58 -2.80 5.73
N LYS A 178 -14.55 -3.31 6.96
CA LYS A 178 -13.94 -2.62 8.10
C LYS A 178 -12.45 -2.34 7.84
N SER A 179 -12.01 -1.14 8.21
CA SER A 179 -10.70 -0.63 7.84
C SER A 179 -9.89 -0.16 9.05
N TRP A 180 -8.57 -0.31 8.95
CA TRP A 180 -7.55 0.22 9.86
C TRP A 180 -6.52 1.01 9.05
N ALA A 181 -5.84 1.95 9.70
CA ALA A 181 -4.79 2.72 9.05
C ALA A 181 -3.62 2.98 10.00
N VAL A 182 -2.42 2.89 9.47
CA VAL A 182 -1.19 3.43 10.06
C VAL A 182 -0.84 4.70 9.27
N VAL A 183 -0.86 5.84 9.94
CA VAL A 183 -0.52 7.15 9.37
C VAL A 183 0.86 7.56 9.85
N ALA A 184 1.81 7.66 8.94
CA ALA A 184 3.15 8.17 9.22
C ALA A 184 3.11 9.70 9.29
N THR A 185 3.52 10.30 10.44
CA THR A 185 3.33 11.74 10.68
C THR A 185 4.40 12.62 10.04
N ALA A 186 5.47 12.02 9.50
CA ALA A 186 6.52 12.70 8.74
C ALA A 186 6.59 12.18 7.28
N ASP A 187 5.48 11.69 6.75
CA ASP A 187 5.38 11.16 5.38
C ASP A 187 5.46 12.32 4.35
N LYS A 188 6.59 12.38 3.65
CA LYS A 188 6.84 13.34 2.57
C LYS A 188 6.61 12.78 1.17
N ALA A 189 6.33 11.49 1.06
CA ALA A 189 6.05 10.84 -0.22
C ALA A 189 4.56 10.91 -0.58
N ALA A 190 3.70 10.31 0.22
CA ALA A 190 2.25 10.35 0.02
C ALA A 190 1.63 11.65 0.57
N GLY A 191 2.25 12.23 1.60
CA GLY A 191 1.76 13.38 2.34
C GLY A 191 0.87 12.98 3.51
N THR A 192 1.34 13.26 4.73
CA THR A 192 0.60 12.94 5.97
C THR A 192 -0.80 13.49 5.97
N ASP A 193 -0.99 14.75 5.50
CA ASP A 193 -2.28 15.43 5.44
C ASP A 193 -3.32 14.67 4.62
N ILE A 194 -2.95 14.22 3.43
CA ILE A 194 -3.83 13.49 2.52
C ILE A 194 -4.11 12.07 3.03
N VAL A 195 -3.07 11.34 3.45
CA VAL A 195 -3.23 9.97 3.97
C VAL A 195 -4.16 9.96 5.18
N ARG A 196 -3.98 10.92 6.12
CA ARG A 196 -4.85 11.06 7.30
C ARG A 196 -6.30 11.36 6.89
N GLN A 197 -6.52 12.31 5.97
CA GLN A 197 -7.84 12.67 5.49
C GLN A 197 -8.55 11.47 4.84
N MET A 198 -7.84 10.70 4.01
CA MET A 198 -8.39 9.52 3.36
C MET A 198 -8.73 8.40 4.35
N ALA A 199 -7.86 8.16 5.34
CA ALA A 199 -8.11 7.19 6.40
C ALA A 199 -9.35 7.55 7.24
N GLN A 200 -9.52 8.85 7.55
CA GLN A 200 -10.73 9.36 8.24
C GLN A 200 -11.99 9.14 7.39
N ARG A 201 -11.93 9.48 6.10
CA ARG A 201 -13.04 9.28 5.16
C ARG A 201 -13.45 7.81 5.05
N ALA A 202 -12.47 6.91 5.01
CA ALA A 202 -12.70 5.47 4.97
C ALA A 202 -13.24 4.90 6.31
N GLY A 203 -13.41 5.72 7.34
CA GLY A 203 -13.84 5.28 8.67
C GLY A 203 -12.84 4.31 9.33
N ALA A 204 -11.57 4.40 8.96
CA ALA A 204 -10.53 3.52 9.46
C ALA A 204 -10.20 3.80 10.94
N LYS A 205 -9.90 2.75 11.70
CA LYS A 205 -9.26 2.90 13.02
C LYS A 205 -7.82 3.32 12.81
N ILE A 206 -7.50 4.58 13.14
CA ILE A 206 -6.20 5.20 12.85
C ILE A 206 -5.24 4.99 14.02
N THR A 207 -3.98 4.62 13.69
CA THR A 207 -2.80 4.67 14.56
C THR A 207 -1.78 5.58 13.89
N GLU A 208 -1.36 6.64 14.58
CA GLU A 208 -0.33 7.56 14.09
C GLU A 208 1.05 7.16 14.61
N VAL A 209 2.07 7.29 13.77
CA VAL A 209 3.47 6.92 14.07
C VAL A 209 4.38 8.02 13.57
N ASP A 210 5.31 8.48 14.41
CA ASP A 210 6.36 9.41 13.99
C ASP A 210 7.39 8.67 13.13
N SER A 211 7.17 8.70 11.83
CA SER A 211 7.92 7.95 10.83
C SER A 211 7.82 8.61 9.47
N SER A 212 8.79 8.32 8.60
CA SER A 212 8.71 8.58 7.16
C SER A 212 7.73 7.64 6.47
N HIS A 213 7.71 7.67 5.13
CA HIS A 213 6.77 6.89 4.32
C HIS A 213 6.89 5.36 4.49
N VAL A 214 8.08 4.83 4.79
CA VAL A 214 8.33 3.39 4.90
C VAL A 214 8.16 2.87 6.34
N VAL A 215 7.07 3.25 6.98
CA VAL A 215 6.78 2.95 8.39
C VAL A 215 6.83 1.45 8.72
N MET A 216 6.57 0.56 7.76
CA MET A 216 6.68 -0.90 7.96
C MET A 216 8.14 -1.38 8.06
N VAL A 217 9.09 -0.56 7.62
CA VAL A 217 10.53 -0.84 7.75
C VAL A 217 11.07 -0.27 9.05
N SER A 218 10.70 0.97 9.41
CA SER A 218 11.20 1.64 10.62
C SER A 218 10.46 1.24 11.90
N HIS A 219 9.14 0.95 11.81
CA HIS A 219 8.28 0.61 12.94
C HIS A 219 7.46 -0.67 12.68
N PRO A 220 8.11 -1.79 12.33
CA PRO A 220 7.42 -3.02 11.93
C PRO A 220 6.53 -3.60 13.04
N GLU A 221 6.88 -3.41 14.32
CA GLU A 221 6.10 -3.88 15.46
C GLU A 221 4.74 -3.17 15.52
N VAL A 222 4.70 -1.84 15.37
CA VAL A 222 3.46 -1.06 15.39
C VAL A 222 2.56 -1.45 14.22
N VAL A 223 3.13 -1.58 13.01
CA VAL A 223 2.40 -2.02 11.83
C VAL A 223 1.82 -3.43 12.04
N THR A 224 2.62 -4.34 12.59
CA THR A 224 2.17 -5.70 12.92
C THR A 224 1.02 -5.70 13.92
N ASP A 225 1.08 -4.88 14.98
CA ASP A 225 0.02 -4.81 15.99
C ASP A 225 -1.31 -4.33 15.41
N VAL A 226 -1.29 -3.36 14.48
CA VAL A 226 -2.50 -2.90 13.75
C VAL A 226 -3.05 -4.02 12.86
N ILE A 227 -2.19 -4.76 12.14
CA ILE A 227 -2.59 -5.91 11.33
C ILE A 227 -3.23 -7.00 12.21
N LEU A 228 -2.64 -7.30 13.38
CA LEU A 228 -3.18 -8.28 14.32
C LEU A 228 -4.53 -7.86 14.90
N ASP A 229 -4.74 -6.56 15.13
CA ASP A 229 -6.05 -6.04 15.56
C ASP A 229 -7.11 -6.27 14.47
N ALA A 230 -6.77 -6.00 13.21
CA ALA A 230 -7.64 -6.30 12.08
C ALA A 230 -7.93 -7.81 11.95
N ALA A 231 -6.89 -8.65 12.11
CA ALA A 231 -7.02 -10.10 12.03
C ALA A 231 -7.98 -10.66 13.09
N ARG A 232 -7.82 -10.23 14.35
CA ARG A 232 -8.73 -10.63 15.45
C ARG A 232 -10.18 -10.22 15.17
N ALA A 233 -10.40 -9.00 14.68
CA ALA A 233 -11.75 -8.54 14.33
C ALA A 233 -12.35 -9.34 13.17
N GLY A 234 -11.55 -9.69 12.16
CA GLY A 234 -11.98 -10.53 11.04
C GLY A 234 -12.31 -11.96 11.44
N GLU A 235 -11.56 -12.55 12.35
CA GLU A 235 -11.83 -13.90 12.90
C GLU A 235 -13.14 -13.94 13.66
N LEU A 236 -13.40 -12.94 14.50
CA LEU A 236 -14.68 -12.82 15.22
C LEU A 236 -15.87 -12.70 14.26
N ALA A 237 -15.75 -11.85 13.23
CA ALA A 237 -16.81 -11.68 12.24
C ALA A 237 -17.07 -12.96 11.41
N ALA A 238 -16.03 -13.75 11.13
CA ALA A 238 -16.17 -15.02 10.42
C ALA A 238 -16.79 -16.14 11.27
N ALA A 239 -16.59 -16.11 12.59
CA ALA A 239 -17.16 -17.10 13.53
C ALA A 239 -18.65 -16.88 13.82
N THR A 240 -19.20 -15.69 13.50
CA THR A 240 -20.61 -15.31 13.72
C THR A 240 -21.49 -15.44 12.47
N ARG A 241 -20.92 -15.89 11.35
CA ARG A 241 -21.63 -16.20 10.09
C ARG A 241 -21.84 -17.69 9.93
#